data_f1c099474e9b6335dcc4e607115f393a
#
_entry.id   f1c099474e9b6335dcc4e607115f393a
#
_cell.length_a   1.000
_cell.length_b   1.000
_cell.length_c   1.000
_cell.angle_alpha   90.00
_cell.angle_beta   90.00
_cell.angle_gamma   90.00
#
_symmetry.space_group_name_H-M   'P 1'
#
loop_
_entity.id
_entity.type
_entity.pdbx_description
1 polymer ?
#
loop_
_entity_poly.entity_id
_entity_poly.type
_entity_poly.pdbx_seq_one_letter_code
_entity_poly.pdbx_strand_id
1 'polypeptide(L)'
;MVESKKSTQKTLGEVSSHSLFELAQTPPIHPRLLRYLESSQMPWELLGERLKAFFELLPGTSDKLIPRQELESRFKNVFFENLDSIYVEEGAILEQGAFLSGPCFVEAGAVVRHGAYLRGLVYLSHGAVAGHTTEVKGSLFLPGAKASHFAYVGDSLLGINCNLGAGTKLANLRFDHGFVQIRIEGKKFNTELKKLGSILGNRSQTGCNSVCNPGTILLPGACLGPNQTGLGVLDR
;
A
#
# COMPACT_ATOMS: atom_id res chain seq x y z
N MET A 1 6.22 -23.52 34.57
CA MET A 1 5.06 -22.61 34.59
C MET A 1 5.21 -21.65 33.39
N VAL A 2 4.43 -21.88 32.36
CA VAL A 2 4.42 -20.98 31.20
C VAL A 2 3.43 -19.87 31.56
N GLU A 3 3.92 -18.66 31.81
CA GLU A 3 3.06 -17.50 31.97
C GLU A 3 2.28 -17.27 30.68
N SER A 4 0.96 -17.45 30.78
CA SER A 4 0.05 -17.05 29.68
C SER A 4 0.10 -15.53 29.57
N LYS A 5 0.85 -15.02 28.60
CA LYS A 5 0.78 -13.60 28.24
C LYS A 5 -0.65 -13.27 27.84
N LYS A 6 -1.35 -12.50 28.68
CA LYS A 6 -2.65 -11.91 28.35
C LYS A 6 -2.47 -11.12 27.05
N SER A 7 -3.07 -11.59 25.97
CA SER A 7 -3.21 -10.81 24.74
C SER A 7 -4.04 -9.58 25.07
N THR A 8 -3.42 -8.42 25.13
CA THR A 8 -4.13 -7.16 25.28
C THR A 8 -4.99 -6.97 24.04
N GLN A 9 -6.31 -6.93 24.18
CA GLN A 9 -7.21 -6.70 23.05
C GLN A 9 -6.96 -5.30 22.49
N LYS A 10 -6.72 -5.23 21.18
CA LYS A 10 -6.45 -3.98 20.47
C LYS A 10 -7.71 -3.16 20.31
N THR A 11 -7.61 -1.85 20.54
CA THR A 11 -8.74 -0.93 20.50
C THR A 11 -9.03 -0.44 19.08
N LEU A 12 -10.26 -0.02 18.84
CA LEU A 12 -10.67 0.59 17.57
C LEU A 12 -9.84 1.85 17.26
N GLY A 13 -9.48 2.63 18.28
CA GLY A 13 -8.64 3.81 18.15
C GLY A 13 -7.25 3.50 17.61
N GLU A 14 -6.64 2.39 18.05
CA GLU A 14 -5.29 1.98 17.60
C GLU A 14 -5.24 1.62 16.10
N VAL A 15 -6.35 1.18 15.53
CA VAL A 15 -6.44 0.79 14.10
C VAL A 15 -7.06 1.87 13.21
N SER A 16 -7.31 3.06 13.74
CA SER A 16 -7.79 4.18 12.93
C SER A 16 -6.73 4.68 11.94
N SER A 17 -7.15 5.27 10.83
CA SER A 17 -6.25 5.90 9.85
C SER A 17 -5.31 6.90 10.52
N HIS A 18 -5.83 7.71 11.45
CA HIS A 18 -5.06 8.70 12.18
C HIS A 18 -3.94 8.08 13.01
N SER A 19 -4.24 6.99 13.76
CA SER A 19 -3.26 6.32 14.61
C SER A 19 -2.24 5.51 13.81
N LEU A 20 -2.68 4.77 12.79
CA LEU A 20 -1.79 3.92 11.99
C LEU A 20 -0.78 4.73 11.18
N PHE A 21 -1.18 5.92 10.68
CA PHE A 21 -0.33 6.74 9.83
C PHE A 21 0.19 7.99 10.55
N GLU A 22 -0.11 8.15 11.84
CA GLU A 22 0.36 9.28 12.67
C GLU A 22 0.22 10.62 11.93
N LEU A 23 -0.94 10.85 11.31
CA LEU A 23 -1.17 11.93 10.35
C LEU A 23 -0.82 13.33 10.88
N ALA A 24 -0.86 13.52 12.21
CA ALA A 24 -0.48 14.79 12.85
C ALA A 24 1.05 15.03 12.94
N GLN A 25 1.89 14.01 12.71
CA GLN A 25 3.35 14.05 12.92
C GLN A 25 4.15 13.70 11.66
N THR A 26 3.50 13.60 10.51
CA THR A 26 4.09 12.99 9.32
C THR A 26 5.00 13.95 8.54
N PRO A 27 6.03 13.40 7.82
CA PRO A 27 6.73 14.12 6.78
C PRO A 27 5.75 14.55 5.68
N PRO A 28 6.12 15.47 4.79
CA PRO A 28 5.20 16.04 3.81
C PRO A 28 4.59 14.95 2.93
N ILE A 29 3.33 14.64 3.19
CA ILE A 29 2.47 13.86 2.28
C ILE A 29 1.87 14.86 1.29
N HIS A 30 1.72 14.46 0.04
CA HIS A 30 1.03 15.28 -0.95
C HIS A 30 -0.34 15.73 -0.40
N PRO A 31 -0.69 17.03 -0.42
CA PRO A 31 -1.86 17.56 0.29
C PRO A 31 -3.20 16.86 -0.05
N ARG A 32 -3.36 16.36 -1.28
CA ARG A 32 -4.56 15.60 -1.66
C ARG A 32 -4.58 14.22 -1.05
N LEU A 33 -3.43 13.53 -1.03
CA LEU A 33 -3.32 12.23 -0.40
C LEU A 33 -3.57 12.35 1.10
N LEU A 34 -3.04 13.39 1.75
CA LEU A 34 -3.31 13.65 3.17
C LEU A 34 -4.81 13.82 3.44
N ARG A 35 -5.48 14.71 2.69
CA ARG A 35 -6.95 14.88 2.80
C ARG A 35 -7.72 13.59 2.53
N TYR A 36 -7.24 12.77 1.61
CA TYR A 36 -7.84 11.48 1.34
C TYR A 36 -7.69 10.52 2.53
N LEU A 37 -6.51 10.43 3.14
CA LEU A 37 -6.26 9.61 4.33
C LEU A 37 -7.11 10.07 5.53
N GLU A 38 -7.27 11.37 5.70
CA GLU A 38 -8.10 11.98 6.75
C GLU A 38 -9.61 11.82 6.53
N SER A 39 -10.02 11.52 5.29
CA SER A 39 -11.44 11.42 4.92
C SER A 39 -12.15 10.20 5.49
N SER A 40 -11.42 9.26 6.10
CA SER A 40 -12.00 8.08 6.73
C SER A 40 -11.32 7.72 8.04
N GLN A 41 -12.14 7.35 9.04
CA GLN A 41 -11.64 6.84 10.29
C GLN A 41 -11.03 5.46 10.14
N MET A 42 -11.65 4.59 9.34
CA MET A 42 -11.18 3.22 9.14
C MET A 42 -10.34 3.12 7.85
N PRO A 43 -9.07 2.68 7.95
CA PRO A 43 -8.16 2.71 6.81
C PRO A 43 -8.58 1.79 5.65
N TRP A 44 -9.31 0.70 5.89
CA TRP A 44 -9.80 -0.17 4.81
C TRP A 44 -10.86 0.50 3.94
N GLU A 45 -11.58 1.51 4.46
CA GLU A 45 -12.55 2.27 3.68
C GLU A 45 -11.89 3.13 2.59
N LEU A 46 -10.56 3.37 2.70
CA LEU A 46 -9.77 4.07 1.69
C LEU A 46 -9.40 3.20 0.47
N LEU A 47 -9.87 1.97 0.41
CA LEU A 47 -9.58 1.04 -0.69
C LEU A 47 -10.85 0.75 -1.52
N GLY A 48 -10.72 -0.08 -2.55
CA GLY A 48 -11.84 -0.43 -3.42
C GLY A 48 -12.39 0.76 -4.21
N GLU A 49 -13.71 0.93 -4.22
CA GLU A 49 -14.38 1.99 -5.01
C GLU A 49 -13.97 3.41 -4.58
N ARG A 50 -13.69 3.63 -3.30
CA ARG A 50 -13.20 4.95 -2.85
C ARG A 50 -11.81 5.27 -3.41
N LEU A 51 -10.93 4.29 -3.48
CA LEU A 51 -9.62 4.47 -4.12
C LEU A 51 -9.80 4.80 -5.61
N LYS A 52 -10.70 4.12 -6.29
CA LYS A 52 -11.03 4.41 -7.68
C LYS A 52 -11.52 5.85 -7.85
N ALA A 53 -12.47 6.29 -7.06
CA ALA A 53 -12.96 7.67 -7.08
C ALA A 53 -11.84 8.70 -6.77
N PHE A 54 -10.92 8.37 -5.86
CA PHE A 54 -9.75 9.21 -5.59
C PHE A 54 -8.88 9.40 -6.83
N PHE A 55 -8.64 8.33 -7.59
CA PHE A 55 -7.87 8.41 -8.83
C PHE A 55 -8.53 9.28 -9.91
N GLU A 56 -9.85 9.35 -9.96
CA GLU A 56 -10.59 10.22 -10.87
C GLU A 56 -10.39 11.72 -10.56
N LEU A 57 -10.01 12.05 -9.33
CA LEU A 57 -9.74 13.42 -8.88
C LEU A 57 -8.27 13.84 -9.01
N LEU A 58 -7.36 12.92 -9.35
CA LEU A 58 -5.93 13.20 -9.44
C LEU A 58 -5.50 14.01 -10.68
N PRO A 59 -6.17 13.95 -11.86
CA PRO A 59 -5.76 14.71 -13.03
C PRO A 59 -5.67 16.22 -12.74
N GLY A 60 -4.55 16.85 -13.18
CA GLY A 60 -4.31 18.30 -13.00
C GLY A 60 -3.95 18.73 -11.57
N THR A 61 -3.49 17.80 -10.74
CA THR A 61 -3.20 18.06 -9.31
C THR A 61 -1.77 18.45 -9.01
N SER A 62 -0.88 18.24 -9.96
CA SER A 62 0.54 18.54 -9.85
C SER A 62 1.04 19.18 -11.14
N ASP A 63 1.73 20.30 -10.99
CA ASP A 63 2.47 21.01 -12.04
C ASP A 63 3.81 20.33 -12.37
N LYS A 64 4.14 19.25 -11.64
CA LYS A 64 5.35 18.45 -11.85
C LYS A 64 5.13 17.24 -12.74
N LEU A 65 3.92 17.04 -13.26
CA LEU A 65 3.63 15.88 -14.09
C LEU A 65 4.40 15.95 -15.42
N ILE A 66 5.05 14.85 -15.75
CA ILE A 66 5.62 14.65 -17.08
C ILE A 66 4.46 14.56 -18.08
N PRO A 67 4.51 15.31 -19.21
CA PRO A 67 3.50 15.19 -20.26
C PRO A 67 3.38 13.73 -20.74
N ARG A 68 2.14 13.21 -20.82
CA ARG A 68 1.91 11.80 -21.18
C ARG A 68 2.56 11.36 -22.47
N GLN A 69 2.54 12.23 -23.48
CA GLN A 69 3.17 11.96 -24.78
C GLN A 69 4.69 11.80 -24.70
N GLU A 70 5.32 12.22 -23.59
CA GLU A 70 6.75 12.10 -23.36
C GLU A 70 7.14 10.83 -22.59
N LEU A 71 6.20 10.17 -21.92
CA LEU A 71 6.50 9.03 -21.03
C LEU A 71 7.25 7.92 -21.76
N GLU A 72 6.75 7.48 -22.92
CA GLU A 72 7.37 6.39 -23.69
C GLU A 72 8.75 6.77 -24.25
N SER A 73 8.94 8.03 -24.65
CA SER A 73 10.22 8.51 -25.15
C SER A 73 11.24 8.69 -24.04
N ARG A 74 10.80 9.07 -22.86
CA ARG A 74 11.63 9.36 -21.68
C ARG A 74 12.04 8.10 -20.94
N PHE A 75 11.11 7.14 -20.78
CA PHE A 75 11.35 5.88 -20.08
C PHE A 75 11.45 4.73 -21.08
N LYS A 76 12.58 4.65 -21.77
CA LYS A 76 12.82 3.60 -22.77
C LYS A 76 12.79 2.20 -22.13
N ASN A 77 12.13 1.26 -22.84
CA ASN A 77 11.94 -0.12 -22.38
C ASN A 77 11.14 -0.24 -21.08
N VAL A 78 10.33 0.74 -20.73
CA VAL A 78 9.22 0.66 -19.77
C VAL A 78 7.94 0.46 -20.58
N PHE A 79 7.06 -0.43 -20.11
CA PHE A 79 5.82 -0.75 -20.81
C PHE A 79 4.64 -0.06 -20.12
N PHE A 80 3.80 0.58 -20.91
CA PHE A 80 2.62 1.29 -20.44
C PHE A 80 1.36 0.74 -21.08
N GLU A 81 0.34 0.49 -20.25
CA GLU A 81 -1.01 0.13 -20.67
C GLU A 81 -2.01 1.11 -20.05
N ASN A 82 -3.02 1.54 -20.79
CA ASN A 82 -3.95 2.60 -20.37
C ASN A 82 -3.23 3.90 -19.99
N LEU A 83 -2.33 4.35 -20.88
CA LEU A 83 -1.43 5.49 -20.68
C LEU A 83 -2.16 6.77 -20.24
N ASP A 84 -3.40 6.97 -20.69
CA ASP A 84 -4.22 8.14 -20.34
C ASP A 84 -4.51 8.28 -18.84
N SER A 85 -4.37 7.22 -18.09
CA SER A 85 -4.57 7.20 -16.63
C SER A 85 -3.27 7.00 -15.84
N ILE A 86 -2.11 7.15 -16.48
CA ILE A 86 -0.80 7.08 -15.83
C ILE A 86 -0.24 8.48 -15.62
N TYR A 87 0.11 8.78 -14.38
CA TYR A 87 0.65 10.06 -13.94
C TYR A 87 2.01 9.85 -13.28
N VAL A 88 3.04 10.45 -13.84
CA VAL A 88 4.43 10.34 -13.34
C VAL A 88 4.97 11.75 -13.14
N GLU A 89 5.48 12.04 -11.96
CA GLU A 89 6.12 13.32 -11.66
C GLU A 89 7.58 13.35 -12.11
N GLU A 90 8.06 14.55 -12.40
CA GLU A 90 9.48 14.82 -12.59
C GLU A 90 10.30 14.37 -11.38
N GLY A 91 11.38 13.61 -11.63
CA GLY A 91 12.21 13.01 -10.57
C GLY A 91 11.76 11.63 -10.10
N ALA A 92 10.67 11.08 -10.64
CA ALA A 92 10.36 9.66 -10.50
C ALA A 92 11.33 8.80 -11.31
N ILE A 93 11.62 7.59 -10.85
CA ILE A 93 12.54 6.65 -11.51
C ILE A 93 11.73 5.42 -11.94
N LEU A 94 11.67 5.19 -13.25
CA LEU A 94 11.12 3.97 -13.83
C LEU A 94 12.25 3.21 -14.50
N GLU A 95 12.60 2.05 -13.97
CA GLU A 95 13.68 1.22 -14.53
C GLU A 95 13.19 0.41 -15.72
N GLN A 96 14.09 0.11 -16.64
CA GLN A 96 13.81 -0.72 -17.82
C GLN A 96 13.20 -2.06 -17.44
N GLY A 97 12.20 -2.50 -18.20
CA GLY A 97 11.46 -3.74 -17.95
C GLY A 97 10.34 -3.61 -16.93
N ALA A 98 10.10 -2.43 -16.35
CA ALA A 98 8.89 -2.19 -15.56
C ALA A 98 7.64 -2.15 -16.46
N PHE A 99 6.50 -2.60 -15.93
CA PHE A 99 5.20 -2.55 -16.59
C PHE A 99 4.21 -1.77 -15.73
N LEU A 100 3.63 -0.71 -16.27
CA LEU A 100 2.60 0.09 -15.62
C LEU A 100 1.29 0.00 -16.40
N SER A 101 0.27 -0.59 -15.77
CA SER A 101 -1.12 -0.53 -16.24
C SER A 101 -1.87 0.53 -15.42
N GLY A 102 -2.44 1.54 -16.07
CA GLY A 102 -3.19 2.59 -15.37
C GLY A 102 -4.51 2.12 -14.75
N PRO A 103 -5.06 2.85 -13.79
CA PRO A 103 -4.59 4.12 -13.24
C PRO A 103 -3.39 3.96 -12.29
N CYS A 104 -2.35 4.77 -12.49
CA CYS A 104 -1.19 4.81 -11.60
C CYS A 104 -0.75 6.26 -11.35
N PHE A 105 -0.30 6.55 -10.15
CA PHE A 105 0.36 7.81 -9.80
C PHE A 105 1.72 7.53 -9.15
N VAL A 106 2.78 8.10 -9.71
CA VAL A 106 4.15 7.93 -9.24
C VAL A 106 4.74 9.30 -8.93
N GLU A 107 4.89 9.61 -7.64
CA GLU A 107 5.46 10.89 -7.19
C GLU A 107 6.97 10.98 -7.47
N ALA A 108 7.47 12.21 -7.48
CA ALA A 108 8.89 12.51 -7.52
C ALA A 108 9.67 11.74 -6.44
N GLY A 109 10.79 11.13 -6.80
CA GLY A 109 11.62 10.32 -5.90
C GLY A 109 11.09 8.90 -5.65
N ALA A 110 9.90 8.53 -6.13
CA ALA A 110 9.46 7.15 -6.11
C ALA A 110 10.19 6.32 -7.18
N VAL A 111 10.35 5.03 -6.93
CA VAL A 111 11.11 4.12 -7.78
C VAL A 111 10.27 2.90 -8.16
N VAL A 112 10.11 2.67 -9.45
CA VAL A 112 9.55 1.44 -10.03
C VAL A 112 10.72 0.68 -10.67
N ARG A 113 11.12 -0.43 -10.02
CA ARG A 113 12.32 -1.18 -10.44
C ARG A 113 12.05 -2.13 -11.58
N HIS A 114 13.13 -2.64 -12.14
CA HIS A 114 13.12 -3.66 -13.21
C HIS A 114 12.18 -4.82 -12.89
N GLY A 115 11.32 -5.17 -13.83
CA GLY A 115 10.35 -6.27 -13.70
C GLY A 115 9.20 -6.01 -12.73
N ALA A 116 9.07 -4.82 -12.15
CA ALA A 116 7.90 -4.48 -11.35
C ALA A 116 6.65 -4.38 -12.22
N TYR A 117 5.50 -4.86 -11.70
CA TYR A 117 4.22 -4.79 -12.39
C TYR A 117 3.19 -4.01 -11.55
N LEU A 118 2.86 -2.79 -11.98
CA LEU A 118 1.78 -1.98 -11.40
C LEU A 118 0.48 -2.26 -12.17
N ARG A 119 -0.52 -2.85 -11.50
CA ARG A 119 -1.77 -3.35 -12.11
C ARG A 119 -2.99 -2.46 -11.85
N GLY A 120 -2.82 -1.16 -11.93
CA GLY A 120 -3.91 -0.21 -11.74
C GLY A 120 -4.28 0.10 -10.29
N LEU A 121 -4.79 1.31 -10.09
CA LEU A 121 -5.10 1.89 -8.79
C LEU A 121 -3.89 1.85 -7.84
N VAL A 122 -2.70 2.19 -8.35
CA VAL A 122 -1.45 2.19 -7.59
C VAL A 122 -0.95 3.60 -7.39
N TYR A 123 -0.80 4.01 -6.14
CA TYR A 123 -0.19 5.29 -5.77
C TYR A 123 1.13 5.06 -5.05
N LEU A 124 2.23 5.57 -5.61
CA LEU A 124 3.55 5.54 -4.99
C LEU A 124 3.95 6.95 -4.59
N SER A 125 3.97 7.22 -3.27
CA SER A 125 4.41 8.50 -2.73
C SER A 125 5.93 8.67 -2.82
N HIS A 126 6.41 9.87 -2.52
CA HIS A 126 7.83 10.21 -2.50
C HIS A 126 8.68 9.17 -1.75
N GLY A 127 9.75 8.69 -2.39
CA GLY A 127 10.67 7.69 -1.82
C GLY A 127 10.09 6.28 -1.72
N ALA A 128 8.85 6.04 -2.17
CA ALA A 128 8.28 4.70 -2.21
C ALA A 128 8.97 3.84 -3.27
N VAL A 129 9.04 2.53 -3.04
CA VAL A 129 9.69 1.57 -3.95
C VAL A 129 8.77 0.41 -4.27
N ALA A 130 8.36 0.30 -5.53
CA ALA A 130 7.88 -0.95 -6.11
C ALA A 130 9.08 -1.66 -6.73
N GLY A 131 9.59 -2.67 -6.04
CA GLY A 131 10.90 -3.24 -6.30
C GLY A 131 10.93 -4.30 -7.40
N HIS A 132 12.09 -4.93 -7.54
CA HIS A 132 12.32 -5.94 -8.57
C HIS A 132 11.31 -7.08 -8.49
N THR A 133 10.64 -7.35 -9.61
CA THR A 133 9.64 -8.43 -9.77
C THR A 133 8.54 -8.38 -8.70
N THR A 134 8.17 -7.17 -8.28
CA THR A 134 7.07 -6.93 -7.34
C THR A 134 5.79 -6.58 -8.10
N GLU A 135 4.71 -7.28 -7.79
CA GLU A 135 3.39 -6.98 -8.31
C GLU A 135 2.60 -6.15 -7.31
N VAL A 136 2.04 -5.02 -7.77
CA VAL A 136 1.23 -4.11 -6.95
C VAL A 136 -0.08 -3.82 -7.67
N LYS A 137 -1.21 -3.91 -6.95
CA LYS A 137 -2.52 -3.50 -7.46
C LYS A 137 -3.40 -2.94 -6.36
N GLY A 138 -4.26 -1.97 -6.69
CA GLY A 138 -5.26 -1.44 -5.78
C GLY A 138 -4.67 -0.92 -4.45
N SER A 139 -3.48 -0.33 -4.48
CA SER A 139 -2.70 -0.11 -3.27
C SER A 139 -2.08 1.29 -3.20
N LEU A 140 -1.95 1.78 -1.95
CA LEU A 140 -1.30 3.04 -1.62
C LEU A 140 0.02 2.78 -0.89
N PHE A 141 1.12 3.35 -1.37
CA PHE A 141 2.41 3.38 -0.70
C PHE A 141 2.67 4.79 -0.20
N LEU A 142 2.64 4.99 1.12
CA LEU A 142 2.95 6.27 1.73
C LEU A 142 4.46 6.57 1.65
N PRO A 143 4.92 7.79 1.98
CA PRO A 143 6.32 8.18 1.80
C PRO A 143 7.32 7.18 2.37
N GLY A 144 8.28 6.78 1.55
CA GLY A 144 9.34 5.85 1.92
C GLY A 144 8.93 4.38 2.10
N ALA A 145 7.67 4.02 1.83
CA ALA A 145 7.22 2.62 1.89
C ALA A 145 7.90 1.77 0.80
N LYS A 146 8.33 0.56 1.14
CA LYS A 146 9.14 -0.28 0.25
C LYS A 146 8.65 -1.72 0.17
N ALA A 147 8.43 -2.19 -1.04
CA ALA A 147 8.26 -3.59 -1.40
C ALA A 147 9.36 -3.96 -2.40
N SER A 148 10.58 -4.18 -1.91
CA SER A 148 11.81 -4.10 -2.72
C SER A 148 12.07 -5.31 -3.60
N HIS A 149 11.54 -6.51 -3.28
CA HIS A 149 11.91 -7.74 -3.98
C HIS A 149 10.79 -8.78 -3.94
N PHE A 150 10.36 -9.27 -5.08
CA PHE A 150 9.50 -10.45 -5.26
C PHE A 150 8.21 -10.42 -4.44
N ALA A 151 7.67 -9.25 -4.14
CA ALA A 151 6.48 -9.11 -3.31
C ALA A 151 5.20 -9.15 -4.15
N TYR A 152 4.11 -9.62 -3.51
CA TYR A 152 2.75 -9.39 -4.00
C TYR A 152 2.03 -8.44 -3.06
N VAL A 153 1.57 -7.31 -3.57
CA VAL A 153 0.86 -6.28 -2.80
C VAL A 153 -0.48 -6.02 -3.46
N GLY A 154 -1.52 -6.69 -2.98
CA GLY A 154 -2.87 -6.55 -3.51
C GLY A 154 -3.79 -5.82 -2.55
N ASP A 155 -4.50 -4.78 -3.02
CA ASP A 155 -5.55 -4.05 -2.29
C ASP A 155 -5.11 -3.71 -0.85
N SER A 156 -3.95 -3.04 -0.73
CA SER A 156 -3.25 -2.83 0.53
C SER A 156 -2.85 -1.36 0.73
N LEU A 157 -2.60 -1.00 1.99
CA LEU A 157 -2.11 0.31 2.36
C LEU A 157 -0.84 0.17 3.19
N LEU A 158 0.27 0.70 2.67
CA LEU A 158 1.57 0.68 3.32
C LEU A 158 1.88 2.06 3.90
N GLY A 159 2.01 2.14 5.22
CA GLY A 159 2.35 3.35 5.96
C GLY A 159 3.76 3.87 5.69
N ILE A 160 4.07 5.00 6.25
CA ILE A 160 5.34 5.71 6.05
C ILE A 160 6.51 4.83 6.54
N ASN A 161 7.55 4.73 5.69
CA ASN A 161 8.75 3.96 5.97
C ASN A 161 8.49 2.48 6.32
N CYS A 162 7.37 1.90 5.86
CA CYS A 162 7.17 0.45 5.92
C CYS A 162 8.15 -0.27 5.01
N ASN A 163 8.55 -1.48 5.41
CA ASN A 163 9.42 -2.30 4.57
C ASN A 163 8.94 -3.75 4.50
N LEU A 164 8.69 -4.21 3.29
CA LEU A 164 8.40 -5.63 3.05
C LEU A 164 9.69 -6.40 2.76
N GLY A 165 9.96 -7.44 3.54
CA GLY A 165 11.02 -8.41 3.25
C GLY A 165 10.80 -9.10 1.90
N ALA A 166 11.87 -9.59 1.30
CA ALA A 166 11.82 -10.26 0.00
C ALA A 166 10.82 -11.43 0.00
N GLY A 167 9.99 -11.52 -1.04
CA GLY A 167 8.99 -12.57 -1.16
C GLY A 167 7.77 -12.44 -0.27
N THR A 168 7.53 -11.30 0.40
CA THR A 168 6.31 -11.05 1.17
C THR A 168 5.08 -11.07 0.25
N LYS A 169 3.99 -11.71 0.71
CA LYS A 169 2.70 -11.71 0.02
C LYS A 169 1.63 -11.11 0.93
N LEU A 170 1.00 -10.04 0.47
CA LEU A 170 -0.19 -9.47 1.10
C LEU A 170 -1.42 -10.06 0.37
N ALA A 171 -1.87 -11.24 0.84
CA ALA A 171 -3.00 -11.94 0.23
C ALA A 171 -4.29 -11.12 0.43
N ASN A 172 -5.05 -10.93 -0.64
CA ASN A 172 -6.19 -10.03 -0.67
C ASN A 172 -7.55 -10.70 -0.87
N LEU A 173 -7.59 -12.01 -1.13
CA LEU A 173 -8.80 -12.76 -1.42
C LEU A 173 -8.97 -13.92 -0.44
N ARG A 174 -10.17 -14.04 0.16
CA ARG A 174 -10.54 -15.18 1.00
C ARG A 174 -10.89 -16.40 0.13
N PHE A 175 -10.69 -17.60 0.64
CA PHE A 175 -11.03 -18.84 -0.07
C PHE A 175 -12.55 -18.99 -0.32
N ASP A 176 -13.37 -18.46 0.58
CA ASP A 176 -14.85 -18.50 0.47
C ASP A 176 -15.41 -17.33 -0.36
N HIS A 177 -14.56 -16.47 -0.94
CA HIS A 177 -14.93 -15.28 -1.70
C HIS A 177 -15.87 -14.30 -0.95
N GLY A 178 -16.01 -14.44 0.36
CA GLY A 178 -16.80 -13.55 1.21
C GLY A 178 -16.13 -12.20 1.46
N PHE A 179 -16.85 -11.28 2.09
CA PHE A 179 -16.28 -10.01 2.53
C PHE A 179 -15.20 -10.25 3.58
N VAL A 180 -14.11 -9.50 3.49
CA VAL A 180 -13.04 -9.55 4.48
C VAL A 180 -13.56 -8.97 5.79
N GLN A 181 -13.28 -9.65 6.88
CA GLN A 181 -13.67 -9.23 8.23
C GLN A 181 -12.42 -9.00 9.08
N ILE A 182 -12.41 -7.90 9.80
CA ILE A 182 -11.35 -7.56 10.75
C ILE A 182 -11.90 -7.74 12.17
N ARG A 183 -11.13 -8.35 13.05
CA ARG A 183 -11.53 -8.53 14.45
C ARG A 183 -10.76 -7.55 15.34
N ILE A 184 -11.49 -6.67 16.01
CA ILE A 184 -10.98 -5.66 16.94
C ILE A 184 -11.82 -5.72 18.21
N GLU A 185 -11.20 -5.73 19.38
CA GLU A 185 -11.90 -5.84 20.70
C GLU A 185 -12.86 -7.05 20.78
N GLY A 186 -12.51 -8.15 20.12
CA GLY A 186 -13.38 -9.32 20.04
C GLY A 186 -14.58 -9.18 19.10
N LYS A 187 -14.88 -7.97 18.60
CA LYS A 187 -15.95 -7.69 17.63
C LYS A 187 -15.46 -7.89 16.21
N LYS A 188 -16.36 -8.35 15.34
CA LYS A 188 -16.10 -8.47 13.90
C LYS A 188 -16.59 -7.22 13.18
N PHE A 189 -15.71 -6.60 12.43
CA PHE A 189 -16.02 -5.49 11.54
C PHE A 189 -16.05 -6.02 10.10
N ASN A 190 -17.20 -5.90 9.43
CA ASN A 190 -17.30 -6.18 8.01
C ASN A 190 -16.72 -5.01 7.23
N THR A 191 -15.72 -5.26 6.39
CA THR A 191 -15.08 -4.20 5.59
C THR A 191 -15.88 -3.85 4.34
N GLU A 192 -16.87 -4.66 3.98
CA GLU A 192 -17.62 -4.61 2.72
C GLU A 192 -16.74 -4.79 1.46
N LEU A 193 -15.47 -5.14 1.65
CA LEU A 193 -14.52 -5.41 0.58
C LEU A 193 -14.37 -6.93 0.40
N LYS A 194 -14.58 -7.42 -0.83
CA LYS A 194 -14.26 -8.81 -1.20
C LYS A 194 -12.76 -9.03 -1.39
N LYS A 195 -12.04 -7.95 -1.70
CA LYS A 195 -10.59 -7.94 -1.81
C LYS A 195 -10.03 -6.87 -0.89
N LEU A 196 -9.28 -7.30 0.09
CA LEU A 196 -8.53 -6.46 1.02
C LEU A 196 -7.29 -7.25 1.44
N GLY A 197 -6.13 -6.73 1.13
CA GLY A 197 -4.85 -7.29 1.56
C GLY A 197 -4.54 -6.92 2.99
N SER A 198 -3.55 -6.07 3.19
CA SER A 198 -3.11 -5.69 4.52
C SER A 198 -2.98 -4.18 4.67
N ILE A 199 -3.10 -3.73 5.91
CA ILE A 199 -2.86 -2.35 6.28
C ILE A 199 -1.68 -2.31 7.23
N LEU A 200 -0.61 -1.69 6.79
CA LEU A 200 0.64 -1.60 7.53
C LEU A 200 0.78 -0.17 8.08
N GLY A 201 0.76 -0.05 9.40
CA GLY A 201 1.02 1.21 10.09
C GLY A 201 2.47 1.69 9.87
N ASN A 202 2.74 2.94 10.15
CA ASN A 202 4.06 3.54 9.93
C ASN A 202 5.20 2.70 10.53
N ARG A 203 6.31 2.58 9.79
CA ARG A 203 7.54 1.87 10.21
C ARG A 203 7.35 0.38 10.52
N SER A 204 6.21 -0.21 10.20
CA SER A 204 6.03 -1.65 10.32
C SER A 204 6.85 -2.40 9.28
N GLN A 205 7.23 -3.63 9.59
CA GLN A 205 8.12 -4.43 8.75
C GLN A 205 7.66 -5.88 8.65
N THR A 206 7.93 -6.50 7.52
CA THR A 206 7.80 -7.95 7.38
C THR A 206 9.16 -8.58 7.03
N GLY A 207 9.43 -9.74 7.57
CA GLY A 207 10.58 -10.55 7.20
C GLY A 207 10.40 -11.24 5.84
N CYS A 208 11.47 -11.84 5.32
CA CYS A 208 11.41 -12.53 4.04
C CYS A 208 10.39 -13.68 4.05
N ASN A 209 9.71 -13.88 2.93
CA ASN A 209 8.69 -14.91 2.72
C ASN A 209 7.52 -14.90 3.71
N SER A 210 7.27 -13.77 4.37
CA SER A 210 6.07 -13.62 5.21
C SER A 210 4.80 -13.59 4.35
N VAL A 211 3.70 -14.07 4.92
CA VAL A 211 2.38 -14.02 4.30
C VAL A 211 1.42 -13.31 5.23
N CYS A 212 0.80 -12.23 4.78
CA CYS A 212 -0.31 -11.62 5.49
C CYS A 212 -1.63 -12.10 4.87
N ASN A 213 -2.51 -12.66 5.70
CA ASN A 213 -3.84 -13.03 5.27
C ASN A 213 -4.73 -11.80 5.03
N PRO A 214 -5.81 -11.94 4.24
CA PRO A 214 -6.73 -10.83 3.99
C PRO A 214 -7.21 -10.15 5.26
N GLY A 215 -7.08 -8.82 5.32
CA GLY A 215 -7.46 -8.01 6.47
C GLY A 215 -6.46 -7.98 7.62
N THR A 216 -5.22 -8.43 7.41
CA THR A 216 -4.14 -8.26 8.41
C THR A 216 -3.80 -6.78 8.58
N ILE A 217 -3.69 -6.34 9.83
CA ILE A 217 -3.24 -4.98 10.19
C ILE A 217 -1.97 -5.10 11.05
N LEU A 218 -0.90 -4.43 10.64
CA LEU A 218 0.28 -4.23 11.47
C LEU A 218 0.21 -2.83 12.09
N LEU A 219 0.28 -2.73 13.42
CA LEU A 219 0.34 -1.44 14.10
C LEU A 219 1.69 -0.73 13.82
N PRO A 220 1.81 0.58 14.06
CA PRO A 220 3.05 1.31 13.84
C PRO A 220 4.24 0.64 14.54
N GLY A 221 5.31 0.40 13.77
CA GLY A 221 6.53 -0.27 14.24
C GLY A 221 6.43 -1.78 14.45
N ALA A 222 5.26 -2.40 14.22
CA ALA A 222 5.11 -3.84 14.35
C ALA A 222 5.94 -4.61 13.32
N CYS A 223 6.44 -5.79 13.71
CA CYS A 223 7.27 -6.64 12.88
C CYS A 223 6.69 -8.06 12.76
N LEU A 224 6.51 -8.53 11.54
CA LEU A 224 6.20 -9.92 11.26
C LEU A 224 7.48 -10.65 10.85
N GLY A 225 7.91 -11.65 11.61
CA GLY A 225 9.16 -12.36 11.37
C GLY A 225 9.23 -13.12 10.03
N PRO A 226 10.43 -13.54 9.59
CA PRO A 226 10.58 -14.30 8.35
C PRO A 226 9.78 -15.61 8.38
N ASN A 227 9.20 -15.99 7.23
CA ASN A 227 8.37 -17.19 7.06
C ASN A 227 7.16 -17.28 8.01
N GLN A 228 6.77 -16.16 8.61
CA GLN A 228 5.58 -16.13 9.47
C GLN A 228 4.33 -15.75 8.68
N THR A 229 3.19 -16.19 9.23
CA THR A 229 1.87 -15.83 8.71
C THR A 229 1.20 -14.83 9.66
N GLY A 230 0.85 -13.66 9.11
CA GLY A 230 0.08 -12.64 9.81
C GLY A 230 -1.43 -12.85 9.64
N LEU A 231 -2.18 -12.66 10.73
CA LEU A 231 -3.63 -12.70 10.75
C LEU A 231 -4.17 -11.76 11.84
N GLY A 232 -5.15 -10.94 11.51
CA GLY A 232 -5.75 -9.98 12.44
C GLY A 232 -4.85 -8.77 12.70
N VAL A 233 -4.92 -8.21 13.91
CA VAL A 233 -4.15 -7.02 14.29
C VAL A 233 -2.89 -7.44 15.06
N LEU A 234 -1.74 -7.02 14.54
CA LEU A 234 -0.41 -7.37 15.05
C LEU A 234 0.28 -6.12 15.60
N ASP A 235 0.98 -6.27 16.74
CA ASP A 235 1.64 -5.17 17.48
C ASP A 235 3.11 -5.43 17.80
N ARG A 236 3.68 -6.48 17.26
CA ARG A 236 5.07 -6.91 17.52
C ARG A 236 5.73 -7.32 16.24
#